data_2ad92903ae2b3dabc2ec46a5ece0c343
#
_entry.id   2ad92903ae2b3dabc2ec46a5ece0c343
#
_cell.length_a   1.000
_cell.length_b   1.000
_cell.length_c   1.000
_cell.angle_alpha   90.00
_cell.angle_beta   90.00
_cell.angle_gamma   90.00
#
_symmetry.space_group_name_H-M   'P 1'
#
loop_
_entity.id
_entity.type
_entity.pdbx_description
1 polymer ?
#
loop_
_entity_poly.entity_id
_entity_poly.type
_entity_poly.pdbx_seq_one_letter_code
_entity_poly.pdbx_strand_id
1 'polypeptide(L)'
;MNIPDYWIKMIKEKKDEDWHPSSIWWETTNRRADEKTISYAESHDQALVGDKTIIFRLIDADMYWHMQKDDHNFMVERGIALHKMIRLVTATTINGGYLNFMGNEFGHPEWIDFPREGNDWSYKYARRQWDLVDNMDLKYHFLGDFDEAMIKLIRSVRNFQATPLLKVWDNDG
;
A
#
# COMPACT_ATOMS: atom_id res chain seq x y z
N MET A 1 -16.27 -6.49 -4.66
CA MET A 1 -15.04 -6.00 -5.32
C MET A 1 -13.88 -6.58 -4.53
N ASN A 2 -12.72 -6.87 -5.13
CA ASN A 2 -11.57 -7.27 -4.31
C ASN A 2 -10.89 -6.05 -3.68
N ILE A 3 -10.14 -6.25 -2.61
CA ILE A 3 -9.52 -5.15 -1.84
C ILE A 3 -8.59 -4.27 -2.69
N PRO A 4 -7.70 -4.81 -3.52
CA PRO A 4 -6.84 -3.97 -4.37
C PRO A 4 -7.61 -3.07 -5.33
N ASP A 5 -8.62 -3.61 -6.01
CA ASP A 5 -9.43 -2.82 -6.94
C ASP A 5 -10.23 -1.73 -6.22
N TYR A 6 -10.68 -2.02 -5.00
CA TYR A 6 -11.35 -1.02 -4.17
C TYR A 6 -10.42 0.16 -3.86
N TRP A 7 -9.18 -0.10 -3.39
CA TRP A 7 -8.22 0.95 -3.10
C TRP A 7 -7.87 1.77 -4.34
N ILE A 8 -7.63 1.10 -5.48
CA ILE A 8 -7.34 1.80 -6.74
C ILE A 8 -8.51 2.71 -7.13
N LYS A 9 -9.74 2.20 -7.04
CA LYS A 9 -10.94 2.99 -7.34
C LYS A 9 -11.06 4.19 -6.41
N MET A 10 -10.87 4.01 -5.11
CA MET A 10 -10.91 5.09 -4.13
C MET A 10 -9.91 6.20 -4.48
N ILE A 11 -8.65 5.83 -4.73
CA ILE A 11 -7.58 6.79 -5.06
C ILE A 11 -7.84 7.52 -6.37
N LYS A 12 -8.46 6.86 -7.36
CA LYS A 12 -8.71 7.44 -8.69
C LYS A 12 -9.94 8.34 -8.74
N GLU A 13 -10.99 7.99 -8.00
CA GLU A 13 -12.33 8.54 -8.20
C GLU A 13 -12.81 9.42 -7.03
N LYS A 14 -12.13 9.36 -5.88
CA LYS A 14 -12.53 10.05 -4.66
C LYS A 14 -11.45 11.00 -4.16
N LYS A 15 -11.87 12.13 -3.62
CA LYS A 15 -11.02 12.96 -2.77
C LYS A 15 -10.93 12.35 -1.38
N ASP A 16 -9.91 12.70 -0.61
CA ASP A 16 -9.68 12.14 0.72
C ASP A 16 -10.84 12.40 1.67
N GLU A 17 -11.40 13.61 1.60
CA GLU A 17 -12.55 14.01 2.39
C GLU A 17 -13.84 13.22 2.08
N ASP A 18 -13.88 12.53 0.94
CA ASP A 18 -15.00 11.68 0.51
C ASP A 18 -14.79 10.19 0.87
N TRP A 19 -13.74 9.89 1.63
CA TRP A 19 -13.48 8.51 2.05
C TRP A 19 -14.29 8.18 3.30
N HIS A 20 -15.23 7.25 3.17
CA HIS A 20 -16.12 6.86 4.26
C HIS A 20 -15.60 5.63 5.00
N PRO A 21 -15.28 5.74 6.31
CA PRO A 21 -14.81 4.62 7.13
C PRO A 21 -15.71 3.39 7.08
N SER A 22 -17.04 3.58 7.06
CA SER A 22 -18.00 2.47 6.92
C SER A 22 -17.83 1.69 5.63
N SER A 23 -17.59 2.38 4.51
CA SER A 23 -17.38 1.74 3.21
C SER A 23 -16.05 0.98 3.18
N ILE A 24 -14.99 1.59 3.73
CA ILE A 24 -13.68 0.94 3.86
C ILE A 24 -13.80 -0.32 4.72
N TRP A 25 -14.46 -0.22 5.86
CA TRP A 25 -14.72 -1.37 6.73
C TRP A 25 -15.44 -2.49 5.99
N TRP A 26 -16.53 -2.15 5.32
CA TRP A 26 -17.32 -3.13 4.58
C TRP A 26 -16.49 -3.86 3.52
N GLU A 27 -15.79 -3.12 2.67
CA GLU A 27 -15.02 -3.72 1.57
C GLU A 27 -13.83 -4.56 2.05
N THR A 28 -13.22 -4.19 3.17
CA THR A 28 -12.09 -4.93 3.72
C THR A 28 -12.50 -6.14 4.57
N THR A 29 -13.75 -6.20 5.03
CA THR A 29 -14.25 -7.26 5.92
C THR A 29 -15.38 -8.11 5.33
N ASN A 30 -15.96 -7.72 4.19
CA ASN A 30 -17.07 -8.43 3.53
C ASN A 30 -16.59 -9.73 2.90
N ARG A 31 -16.68 -10.81 3.67
CA ARG A 31 -16.31 -12.17 3.29
C ARG A 31 -17.15 -13.19 4.06
N ARG A 32 -17.12 -14.45 3.65
CA ARG A 32 -17.77 -15.54 4.38
C ARG A 32 -17.06 -15.73 5.72
N ALA A 33 -17.82 -16.05 6.76
CA ALA A 33 -17.31 -16.12 8.15
C ALA A 33 -16.20 -17.16 8.34
N ASP A 34 -16.26 -18.27 7.61
CA ASP A 34 -15.36 -19.41 7.67
C ASP A 34 -14.28 -19.40 6.57
N GLU A 35 -14.31 -18.42 5.67
CA GLU A 35 -13.38 -18.31 4.56
C GLU A 35 -12.11 -17.58 4.98
N LYS A 36 -10.97 -18.23 4.87
CA LYS A 36 -9.67 -17.61 5.06
C LYS A 36 -9.19 -17.00 3.73
N THR A 37 -8.83 -15.73 3.77
CA THR A 37 -8.37 -14.99 2.59
C THR A 37 -6.99 -14.41 2.80
N ILE A 38 -6.24 -14.24 1.72
CA ILE A 38 -5.02 -13.45 1.70
C ILE A 38 -5.40 -12.04 1.25
N SER A 39 -5.17 -11.06 2.12
CA SER A 39 -5.48 -9.65 1.85
C SER A 39 -4.23 -8.88 1.47
N TYR A 40 -4.35 -7.97 0.54
CA TYR A 40 -3.25 -7.10 0.08
C TYR A 40 -3.81 -5.79 -0.50
N ALA A 41 -3.03 -4.74 -0.43
CA ALA A 41 -3.40 -3.45 -1.02
C ALA A 41 -3.13 -3.42 -2.52
N GLU A 42 -1.98 -3.97 -2.95
CA GLU A 42 -1.66 -4.22 -4.36
C GLU A 42 -0.77 -5.45 -4.51
N SER A 43 -0.79 -6.04 -5.71
CA SER A 43 0.12 -7.10 -6.13
C SER A 43 0.79 -6.70 -7.45
N HIS A 44 1.54 -7.63 -8.04
CA HIS A 44 2.12 -7.43 -9.38
C HIS A 44 1.04 -7.17 -10.45
N ASP A 45 -0.16 -7.70 -10.28
CA ASP A 45 -1.23 -7.49 -11.26
C ASP A 45 -1.61 -6.02 -11.38
N GLN A 46 -1.76 -5.32 -10.27
CA GLN A 46 -2.09 -3.90 -10.26
C GLN A 46 -0.87 -3.05 -10.62
N ALA A 47 0.27 -3.37 -10.04
CA ALA A 47 1.48 -2.55 -10.17
C ALA A 47 2.18 -2.68 -11.52
N LEU A 48 2.11 -3.85 -12.18
CA LEU A 48 2.86 -4.15 -13.41
C LEU A 48 1.98 -4.27 -14.65
N VAL A 49 0.84 -4.93 -14.51
CA VAL A 49 -0.02 -5.29 -15.65
C VAL A 49 -1.15 -4.29 -15.82
N GLY A 50 -1.76 -3.89 -14.73
CA GLY A 50 -2.96 -3.07 -14.76
C GLY A 50 -2.71 -1.58 -14.88
N ASP A 51 -1.70 -1.04 -14.18
CA ASP A 51 -1.51 0.41 -14.12
C ASP A 51 -0.20 0.81 -13.38
N LYS A 52 -0.33 1.67 -12.35
CA LYS A 52 0.76 2.22 -11.53
C LYS A 52 0.71 1.65 -10.12
N THR A 53 1.83 1.69 -9.40
CA THR A 53 1.83 1.39 -7.96
C THR A 53 0.92 2.36 -7.19
N ILE A 54 0.38 1.92 -6.05
CA ILE A 54 -0.47 2.77 -5.21
C ILE A 54 0.26 4.06 -4.83
N ILE A 55 1.52 3.96 -4.41
CA ILE A 55 2.28 5.14 -4.01
C ILE A 55 2.46 6.12 -5.18
N PHE A 56 2.71 5.61 -6.38
CA PHE A 56 2.85 6.48 -7.57
C PHE A 56 1.52 7.13 -7.96
N ARG A 57 0.38 6.46 -7.72
CA ARG A 57 -0.94 7.08 -7.91
C ARG A 57 -1.21 8.20 -6.92
N LEU A 58 -0.72 8.07 -5.69
CA LEU A 58 -0.94 9.04 -4.63
C LEU A 58 -0.06 10.29 -4.78
N ILE A 59 1.15 10.15 -5.33
CA ILE A 59 2.16 11.21 -5.35
C ILE A 59 2.47 11.67 -6.79
N ASP A 60 2.46 10.73 -7.76
CA ASP A 60 2.82 10.96 -9.16
C ASP A 60 4.26 11.49 -9.32
N ALA A 61 4.49 12.39 -10.27
CA ALA A 61 5.81 12.88 -10.64
C ALA A 61 6.59 13.58 -9.50
N ASP A 62 5.91 14.06 -8.47
CA ASP A 62 6.54 14.67 -7.30
C ASP A 62 7.48 13.68 -6.56
N MET A 63 7.29 12.36 -6.75
CA MET A 63 8.23 11.35 -6.23
C MET A 63 9.65 11.51 -6.76
N TYR A 64 9.84 12.06 -7.94
CA TYR A 64 11.18 12.23 -8.54
C TYR A 64 11.92 13.46 -8.02
N TRP A 65 11.20 14.43 -7.45
CA TRP A 65 11.75 15.72 -7.13
C TRP A 65 11.70 16.08 -5.64
N HIS A 66 10.74 15.52 -4.89
CA HIS A 66 10.40 15.96 -3.54
C HIS A 66 10.51 14.87 -2.48
N MET A 67 11.32 13.83 -2.74
CA MET A 67 11.56 12.75 -1.78
C MET A 67 12.76 12.97 -0.85
N GLN A 68 13.40 14.14 -0.91
CA GLN A 68 14.41 14.53 0.08
C GLN A 68 13.75 14.68 1.46
N LYS A 69 14.43 14.21 2.50
CA LYS A 69 13.91 14.17 3.88
C LYS A 69 13.38 15.53 4.36
N ASP A 70 14.13 16.59 4.07
CA ASP A 70 13.84 17.95 4.55
C ASP A 70 13.02 18.78 3.54
N ASP A 71 12.60 18.21 2.44
CA ASP A 71 11.73 18.86 1.46
C ASP A 71 10.27 18.72 1.89
N HIS A 72 9.60 19.83 2.12
CA HIS A 72 8.20 19.89 2.52
C HIS A 72 7.29 20.06 1.30
N ASN A 73 6.84 18.95 0.75
CA ASN A 73 5.88 18.90 -0.34
C ASN A 73 4.59 18.22 0.16
N PHE A 74 3.48 18.97 0.12
CA PHE A 74 2.19 18.48 0.61
C PHE A 74 1.71 17.20 -0.10
N MET A 75 1.88 17.09 -1.41
CA MET A 75 1.44 15.90 -2.16
C MET A 75 2.23 14.66 -1.77
N VAL A 76 3.54 14.80 -1.56
CA VAL A 76 4.39 13.71 -1.09
C VAL A 76 4.03 13.29 0.33
N GLU A 77 3.91 14.25 1.25
CA GLU A 77 3.58 13.97 2.65
C GLU A 77 2.20 13.32 2.80
N ARG A 78 1.19 13.87 2.09
CA ARG A 78 -0.15 13.28 2.00
C ARG A 78 -0.10 11.87 1.43
N GLY A 79 0.58 11.68 0.31
CA GLY A 79 0.68 10.38 -0.35
C GLY A 79 1.32 9.31 0.53
N ILE A 80 2.39 9.67 1.26
CA ILE A 80 3.04 8.79 2.24
C ILE A 80 2.06 8.43 3.37
N ALA A 81 1.32 9.41 3.91
CA ALA A 81 0.36 9.17 4.99
C ALA A 81 -0.77 8.24 4.54
N LEU A 82 -1.36 8.47 3.37
CA LEU A 82 -2.42 7.62 2.81
C LEU A 82 -1.93 6.22 2.48
N HIS A 83 -0.73 6.08 1.94
CA HIS A 83 -0.13 4.78 1.66
C HIS A 83 0.04 3.95 2.95
N LYS A 84 0.55 4.56 4.01
CA LYS A 84 0.66 3.92 5.34
C LYS A 84 -0.72 3.49 5.87
N MET A 85 -1.71 4.38 5.79
CA MET A 85 -3.08 4.09 6.22
C MET A 85 -3.71 2.93 5.44
N ILE A 86 -3.64 2.94 4.12
CA ILE A 86 -4.17 1.87 3.26
C ILE A 86 -3.58 0.52 3.65
N ARG A 87 -2.27 0.46 3.84
CA ARG A 87 -1.57 -0.77 4.21
C ARG A 87 -1.95 -1.25 5.61
N LEU A 88 -1.99 -0.32 6.58
CA LEU A 88 -2.38 -0.65 7.95
C LEU A 88 -3.80 -1.20 8.02
N VAL A 89 -4.77 -0.52 7.41
CA VAL A 89 -6.16 -0.96 7.39
C VAL A 89 -6.27 -2.34 6.72
N THR A 90 -5.63 -2.52 5.56
CA THR A 90 -5.63 -3.81 4.87
C THR A 90 -5.04 -4.92 5.73
N ALA A 91 -3.91 -4.66 6.38
CA ALA A 91 -3.20 -5.66 7.19
C ALA A 91 -3.89 -5.97 8.51
N THR A 92 -4.67 -5.05 9.07
CA THR A 92 -5.37 -5.24 10.37
C THR A 92 -6.79 -5.78 10.23
N THR A 93 -7.38 -5.74 9.04
CA THR A 93 -8.72 -6.30 8.77
C THR A 93 -8.69 -7.72 8.21
N ILE A 94 -7.54 -8.38 8.19
CA ILE A 94 -7.36 -9.74 7.68
C ILE A 94 -8.01 -10.80 8.59
N ASN A 95 -8.32 -11.95 7.98
CA ASN A 95 -8.68 -13.17 8.72
C ASN A 95 -7.87 -14.40 8.31
N GLY A 96 -6.89 -14.23 7.46
CA GLY A 96 -5.99 -15.25 6.93
C GLY A 96 -4.56 -14.73 6.86
N GLY A 97 -4.08 -14.43 5.66
CA GLY A 97 -2.74 -13.90 5.41
C GLY A 97 -2.73 -12.48 4.90
N TYR A 98 -1.60 -11.79 5.09
CA TYR A 98 -1.30 -10.52 4.45
C TYR A 98 -0.16 -10.72 3.45
N LEU A 99 -0.37 -10.25 2.23
CA LEU A 99 0.64 -10.25 1.18
C LEU A 99 1.13 -8.81 0.97
N ASN A 100 2.44 -8.67 0.90
CA ASN A 100 3.08 -7.45 0.46
C ASN A 100 3.81 -7.70 -0.86
N PHE A 101 3.52 -6.89 -1.88
CA PHE A 101 4.29 -6.93 -3.11
C PHE A 101 5.62 -6.21 -2.91
N MET A 102 6.73 -6.84 -3.33
CA MET A 102 8.08 -6.32 -3.11
C MET A 102 8.21 -4.86 -3.57
N GLY A 103 8.73 -4.02 -2.69
CA GLY A 103 8.87 -2.58 -2.91
C GLY A 103 7.77 -1.73 -2.29
N ASN A 104 6.58 -2.30 -2.00
CA ASN A 104 5.51 -1.57 -1.31
C ASN A 104 5.89 -1.17 0.10
N GLU A 105 6.69 -1.98 0.77
CA GLU A 105 7.15 -1.74 2.13
C GLU A 105 7.86 -0.38 2.27
N PHE A 106 8.50 0.10 1.22
CA PHE A 106 9.15 1.42 1.22
C PHE A 106 8.63 2.38 0.14
N GLY A 107 7.56 2.00 -0.57
CA GLY A 107 6.95 2.85 -1.58
C GLY A 107 7.83 3.05 -2.82
N HIS A 108 8.38 1.95 -3.36
CA HIS A 108 9.19 2.02 -4.58
C HIS A 108 8.43 2.75 -5.70
N PRO A 109 9.01 3.79 -6.33
CA PRO A 109 8.27 4.69 -7.19
C PRO A 109 7.91 4.09 -8.55
N GLU A 110 8.72 3.15 -9.03
CA GLU A 110 8.65 2.64 -10.39
C GLU A 110 8.09 1.22 -10.43
N TRP A 111 7.46 0.90 -11.53
CA TRP A 111 7.03 -0.46 -11.85
C TRP A 111 8.21 -1.32 -12.29
N ILE A 112 8.06 -2.64 -12.23
CA ILE A 112 9.04 -3.59 -12.78
C ILE A 112 8.70 -3.84 -14.25
N ASP A 113 9.67 -3.68 -15.14
CA ASP A 113 9.58 -4.14 -16.53
C ASP A 113 10.47 -5.37 -16.71
N PHE A 114 9.83 -6.51 -16.96
CA PHE A 114 10.53 -7.76 -17.16
C PHE A 114 11.29 -7.77 -18.48
N PRO A 115 12.43 -8.53 -18.58
CA PRO A 115 13.13 -8.71 -19.83
C PRO A 115 12.20 -9.24 -20.92
N ARG A 116 12.14 -8.55 -22.03
CA ARG A 116 11.31 -8.89 -23.20
C ARG A 116 11.91 -8.27 -24.46
N GLU A 117 11.43 -8.68 -25.62
CA GLU A 117 11.94 -8.18 -26.90
C GLU A 117 11.91 -6.66 -27.00
N GLY A 118 10.83 -6.00 -26.53
CA GLY A 118 10.67 -4.54 -26.59
C GLY A 118 11.61 -3.73 -25.71
N ASN A 119 12.41 -4.35 -24.83
CA ASN A 119 13.44 -3.70 -24.03
C ASN A 119 14.82 -4.38 -24.15
N ASP A 120 15.07 -5.03 -25.29
CA ASP A 120 16.32 -5.74 -25.57
C ASP A 120 16.71 -6.78 -24.51
N TRP A 121 15.71 -7.44 -23.92
CA TRP A 121 15.89 -8.41 -22.84
C TRP A 121 16.62 -7.82 -21.61
N SER A 122 16.49 -6.53 -21.38
CA SER A 122 17.20 -5.82 -20.31
C SER A 122 16.64 -6.15 -18.93
N TYR A 123 17.52 -6.37 -17.95
CA TYR A 123 17.21 -6.51 -16.54
C TYR A 123 17.21 -5.17 -15.78
N LYS A 124 17.43 -4.05 -16.45
CA LYS A 124 17.58 -2.73 -15.82
C LYS A 124 16.41 -2.38 -14.91
N TYR A 125 15.18 -2.62 -15.37
CA TYR A 125 13.95 -2.35 -14.63
C TYR A 125 13.33 -3.59 -13.99
N ALA A 126 14.00 -4.75 -14.04
CA ALA A 126 13.49 -5.99 -13.47
C ALA A 126 13.80 -6.16 -11.97
N ARG A 127 14.29 -5.14 -11.31
CA ARG A 127 14.67 -5.19 -9.89
C ARG A 127 14.26 -3.93 -9.14
N ARG A 128 14.05 -4.06 -7.84
CA ARG A 128 13.81 -2.94 -6.95
C ARG A 128 15.11 -2.21 -6.59
N GLN A 129 15.01 -0.92 -6.39
CA GLN A 129 16.11 -0.05 -5.96
C GLN A 129 16.10 0.02 -4.43
N TRP A 130 16.70 -0.99 -3.78
CA TRP A 130 16.73 -1.08 -2.32
C TRP A 130 17.56 0.01 -1.66
N ASP A 131 18.49 0.60 -2.39
CA ASP A 131 19.26 1.77 -1.96
C ASP A 131 18.39 2.99 -1.62
N LEU A 132 17.17 3.07 -2.16
CA LEU A 132 16.26 4.15 -1.82
C LEU A 132 15.80 4.09 -0.35
N VAL A 133 15.49 2.90 0.17
CA VAL A 133 15.05 2.75 1.57
C VAL A 133 16.23 2.86 2.53
N ASP A 134 17.42 2.45 2.09
CA ASP A 134 18.65 2.51 2.91
C ASP A 134 19.22 3.93 3.02
N ASN A 135 18.79 4.83 2.13
CA ASN A 135 19.23 6.22 2.14
C ASN A 135 18.40 7.06 3.13
N MET A 136 19.03 7.42 4.26
CA MET A 136 18.41 8.18 5.34
C MET A 136 18.12 9.66 5.00
N ASP A 137 18.60 10.15 3.85
CA ASP A 137 18.31 11.50 3.34
C ASP A 137 17.03 11.52 2.46
N LEU A 138 16.44 10.35 2.22
CA LEU A 138 15.22 10.21 1.44
C LEU A 138 14.04 9.75 2.31
N LYS A 139 12.83 10.16 1.95
CA LYS A 139 11.60 9.82 2.69
C LYS A 139 11.18 8.35 2.58
N TYR A 140 11.81 7.56 1.72
CA TYR A 140 11.50 6.13 1.58
C TYR A 140 11.71 5.34 2.87
N HIS A 141 12.71 5.71 3.67
CA HIS A 141 12.95 5.06 4.96
C HIS A 141 11.77 5.22 5.94
N PHE A 142 11.01 6.33 5.89
CA PHE A 142 9.80 6.48 6.73
C PHE A 142 8.71 5.47 6.41
N LEU A 143 8.65 4.99 5.17
CA LEU A 143 7.72 3.93 4.77
C LEU A 143 8.26 2.56 5.22
N GLY A 144 9.56 2.33 5.06
CA GLY A 144 10.21 1.10 5.53
C GLY A 144 10.11 0.93 7.05
N ASP A 145 10.40 1.98 7.83
CA ASP A 145 10.26 1.99 9.29
C ASP A 145 8.82 1.71 9.73
N PHE A 146 7.86 2.31 9.02
CA PHE A 146 6.44 2.06 9.26
C PHE A 146 6.07 0.61 8.98
N ASP A 147 6.54 0.03 7.89
CA ASP A 147 6.29 -1.37 7.54
C ASP A 147 6.80 -2.32 8.63
N GLU A 148 8.01 -2.11 9.08
CA GLU A 148 8.60 -2.90 10.16
C GLU A 148 7.76 -2.79 11.44
N ALA A 149 7.36 -1.58 11.83
CA ALA A 149 6.53 -1.34 13.01
C ALA A 149 5.14 -1.99 12.87
N MET A 150 4.51 -1.87 11.69
CA MET A 150 3.22 -2.48 11.39
C MET A 150 3.27 -4.00 11.50
N ILE A 151 4.26 -4.64 10.92
CA ILE A 151 4.43 -6.11 10.99
C ILE A 151 4.72 -6.57 12.42
N LYS A 152 5.55 -5.84 13.17
CA LYS A 152 5.79 -6.12 14.60
C LYS A 152 4.50 -6.04 15.42
N LEU A 153 3.69 -4.99 15.19
CA LEU A 153 2.39 -4.82 15.85
C LEU A 153 1.46 -6.02 15.55
N ILE A 154 1.29 -6.36 14.28
CA ILE A 154 0.42 -7.46 13.85
C ILE A 154 0.86 -8.79 14.48
N ARG A 155 2.16 -9.04 14.53
CA ARG A 155 2.72 -10.26 15.17
C ARG A 155 2.53 -10.28 16.68
N SER A 156 2.57 -9.11 17.33
CA SER A 156 2.41 -9.00 18.80
C SER A 156 0.98 -9.28 19.25
N VAL A 157 0.00 -8.98 18.43
CA VAL A 157 -1.42 -9.22 18.69
C VAL A 157 -1.79 -10.62 18.20
N ARG A 158 -1.56 -11.63 19.04
CA ARG A 158 -1.72 -13.06 18.74
C ARG A 158 -3.06 -13.47 18.12
N ASN A 159 -4.10 -12.63 18.23
CA ASN A 159 -5.47 -12.97 17.86
C ASN A 159 -6.06 -12.15 16.72
N PHE A 160 -5.29 -11.35 16.00
CA PHE A 160 -5.83 -10.60 14.85
C PHE A 160 -6.56 -11.52 13.84
N GLN A 161 -6.07 -12.75 13.68
CA GLN A 161 -6.64 -13.69 12.72
C GLN A 161 -7.70 -14.63 13.32
N ALA A 162 -7.78 -14.71 14.63
CA ALA A 162 -8.62 -15.69 15.33
C ALA A 162 -9.92 -15.09 15.88
N THR A 163 -9.95 -13.78 16.11
CA THR A 163 -11.11 -13.10 16.69
C THR A 163 -11.92 -12.42 15.59
N PRO A 164 -13.24 -12.59 15.57
CA PRO A 164 -14.10 -11.83 14.66
C PRO A 164 -13.91 -10.33 14.88
N LEU A 165 -13.72 -9.60 13.79
CA LEU A 165 -13.68 -8.15 13.84
C LEU A 165 -15.09 -7.60 14.12
N LEU A 166 -15.21 -6.76 15.12
CA LEU A 166 -16.47 -6.11 15.46
C LEU A 166 -16.35 -4.60 15.22
N LYS A 167 -17.29 -4.07 14.47
CA LYS A 167 -17.45 -2.64 14.33
C LYS A 167 -18.11 -2.11 15.60
N VAL A 168 -17.36 -1.37 16.40
CA VAL A 168 -17.85 -0.79 17.64
C VAL A 168 -18.48 0.58 17.40
N TRP A 169 -17.84 1.40 16.59
CA TRP A 169 -18.30 2.72 16.24
C TRP A 169 -17.64 3.20 14.96
N ASP A 170 -18.34 4.01 14.19
CA ASP A 170 -17.82 4.76 13.06
C ASP A 170 -18.45 6.15 12.98
N ASN A 171 -17.74 7.05 12.34
CA ASN A 171 -18.23 8.38 12.00
C ASN A 171 -17.83 8.65 10.56
N ASP A 172 -18.82 8.81 9.71
CA ASP A 172 -18.62 9.09 8.29
C ASP A 172 -18.53 10.61 7.99
N GLY A 173 -18.33 11.45 8.98
CA GLY A 173 -18.15 12.90 8.82
C GLY A 173 -18.96 13.72 9.76
#